data_1a78e0068090f3789b1f1dbd061d05f3
#
_entry.id   1a78e0068090f3789b1f1dbd061d05f3
#
_cell.length_a   1.000
_cell.length_b   1.000
_cell.length_c   1.000
_cell.angle_alpha   90.00
_cell.angle_beta   90.00
_cell.angle_gamma   90.00
#
_symmetry.space_group_name_H-M   'P 1'
#
loop_
_entity.id
_entity.type
_entity.pdbx_description
1 polymer ?
#
loop_
_entity_poly.entity_id
_entity_poly.type
_entity_poly.pdbx_seq_one_letter_code
_entity_poly.pdbx_strand_id
1 'polypeptide(L)'
;MGDPLTQQTARFEVAAFRGLCFVAAGVSFSVSIWWRRWIASPLFRAIDSHPGSYHVSSGRRKILNASFYITFTAWFIGILYIAFGGYVLPTSITTPLGRSEGYLEQLTAIIFLVCSIVFARLAWCYRGHRPTRAFLTLFAFVFLVFVGEETSWGQWVFGFETSGLMEGINVQDENNLHNLFGYAADHIFIAGTMIYGVVLPLLRFCYPFWDRLFSAIGLPVPSLGLALGFLASGLTHGWTVGVLVEQTVVLSKAELREFLVAIAFLMLALECRTGLRQP
;
A
#
# COMPACT_ATOMS: atom_id res chain seq x y z
N MET A 1 9.39 -13.02 -35.56
CA MET A 1 8.55 -14.17 -35.18
C MET A 1 9.48 -15.17 -34.52
N GLY A 2 9.34 -15.42 -33.22
CA GLY A 2 10.21 -16.37 -32.50
C GLY A 2 9.82 -17.80 -32.84
N ASP A 3 10.84 -18.69 -32.76
CA ASP A 3 10.69 -20.13 -32.97
C ASP A 3 9.51 -20.70 -32.15
N PRO A 4 8.64 -21.53 -32.77
CA PRO A 4 7.48 -22.16 -32.08
C PRO A 4 7.86 -22.92 -30.80
N LEU A 5 9.05 -23.52 -30.75
CA LEU A 5 9.55 -24.20 -29.55
C LEU A 5 9.84 -23.22 -28.41
N THR A 6 10.38 -22.04 -28.68
CA THR A 6 10.64 -20.99 -27.68
C THR A 6 9.35 -20.45 -27.11
N GLN A 7 8.30 -20.30 -27.94
CA GLN A 7 6.98 -19.88 -27.48
C GLN A 7 6.30 -20.93 -26.61
N GLN A 8 6.46 -22.22 -26.93
CA GLN A 8 5.89 -23.33 -26.18
C GLN A 8 6.55 -23.49 -24.80
N THR A 9 7.89 -23.35 -24.74
CA THR A 9 8.66 -23.36 -23.49
C THR A 9 8.26 -22.19 -22.60
N ALA A 10 8.16 -20.97 -23.15
CA ALA A 10 7.72 -19.80 -22.41
C ALA A 10 6.30 -19.95 -21.85
N ARG A 11 5.37 -20.52 -22.63
CA ARG A 11 4.01 -20.81 -22.15
C ARG A 11 4.00 -21.84 -21.03
N PHE A 12 4.84 -22.87 -21.08
CA PHE A 12 4.96 -23.87 -20.04
C PHE A 12 5.56 -23.27 -18.75
N GLU A 13 6.60 -22.46 -18.87
CA GLU A 13 7.21 -21.76 -17.73
C GLU A 13 6.21 -20.84 -17.04
N VAL A 14 5.45 -20.07 -17.80
CA VAL A 14 4.37 -19.20 -17.28
C VAL A 14 3.30 -20.03 -16.59
N ALA A 15 2.87 -21.16 -17.19
CA ALA A 15 1.85 -22.01 -16.57
C ALA A 15 2.34 -22.71 -15.31
N ALA A 16 3.60 -23.21 -15.30
CA ALA A 16 4.21 -23.82 -14.12
C ALA A 16 4.36 -22.80 -12.98
N PHE A 17 4.77 -21.58 -13.32
CA PHE A 17 4.90 -20.49 -12.37
C PHE A 17 3.54 -20.04 -11.80
N ARG A 18 2.49 -19.97 -12.63
CA ARG A 18 1.10 -19.76 -12.17
C ARG A 18 0.66 -20.82 -11.17
N GLY A 19 0.94 -22.10 -11.45
CA GLY A 19 0.66 -23.20 -10.54
C GLY A 19 1.36 -22.99 -9.19
N LEU A 20 2.60 -22.57 -9.19
CA LEU A 20 3.40 -22.29 -8.00
C LEU A 20 2.83 -21.11 -7.20
N CYS A 21 2.38 -20.04 -7.87
CA CYS A 21 1.70 -18.92 -7.23
C CYS A 21 0.36 -19.32 -6.61
N PHE A 22 -0.41 -20.20 -7.26
CA PHE A 22 -1.64 -20.75 -6.68
C PHE A 22 -1.37 -21.59 -5.44
N VAL A 23 -0.35 -22.45 -5.49
CA VAL A 23 0.07 -23.25 -4.34
C VAL A 23 0.53 -22.33 -3.21
N ALA A 24 1.36 -21.33 -3.51
CA ALA A 24 1.83 -20.35 -2.53
C ALA A 24 0.67 -19.53 -1.94
N ALA A 25 -0.28 -19.09 -2.77
CA ALA A 25 -1.48 -18.38 -2.32
C ALA A 25 -2.40 -19.29 -1.47
N GLY A 26 -2.64 -20.52 -1.90
CA GLY A 26 -3.40 -21.51 -1.14
C GLY A 26 -2.75 -21.89 0.18
N VAL A 27 -1.43 -22.05 0.21
CA VAL A 27 -0.64 -22.28 1.44
C VAL A 27 -0.72 -21.04 2.34
N SER A 28 -0.54 -19.82 1.80
CA SER A 28 -0.63 -18.59 2.59
C SER A 28 -2.03 -18.38 3.16
N PHE A 29 -3.07 -18.68 2.40
CA PHE A 29 -4.46 -18.62 2.86
C PHE A 29 -4.74 -19.68 3.94
N SER A 30 -4.30 -20.92 3.73
CA SER A 30 -4.44 -22.01 4.70
C SER A 30 -3.65 -21.73 5.98
N VAL A 31 -2.43 -21.20 5.86
CA VAL A 31 -1.59 -20.73 6.97
C VAL A 31 -2.27 -19.59 7.72
N SER A 32 -2.87 -18.65 7.01
CA SER A 32 -3.59 -17.51 7.65
C SER A 32 -4.82 -17.97 8.43
N ILE A 33 -5.53 -18.99 7.97
CA ILE A 33 -6.75 -19.50 8.62
C ILE A 33 -6.43 -20.54 9.69
N TRP A 34 -5.62 -21.55 9.40
CA TRP A 34 -5.39 -22.70 10.26
C TRP A 34 -4.18 -22.56 11.18
N TRP A 35 -3.08 -21.94 10.69
CA TRP A 35 -1.86 -21.74 11.48
C TRP A 35 -1.80 -20.39 12.19
N ARG A 36 -2.89 -19.62 12.13
CA ARG A 36 -3.06 -18.38 12.88
C ARG A 36 -2.61 -18.50 14.34
N ARG A 37 -2.94 -19.64 14.99
CA ARG A 37 -2.54 -19.92 16.38
C ARG A 37 -1.04 -20.25 16.52
N TRP A 38 -0.43 -20.79 15.49
CA TRP A 38 0.95 -21.32 15.55
C TRP A 38 2.00 -20.32 15.10
N ILE A 39 1.74 -19.50 14.11
CA ILE A 39 2.69 -18.53 13.55
C ILE A 39 2.39 -17.11 14.00
N ALA A 40 1.16 -16.62 13.82
CA ALA A 40 0.81 -15.27 14.21
C ALA A 40 0.91 -15.06 15.72
N SER A 41 0.44 -16.01 16.53
CA SER A 41 0.48 -15.91 17.98
C SER A 41 1.89 -15.91 18.59
N PRO A 42 2.88 -16.71 18.13
CA PRO A 42 4.26 -16.58 18.57
C PRO A 42 4.93 -15.29 18.07
N LEU A 43 4.68 -14.91 16.82
CA LEU A 43 5.23 -13.69 16.25
C LEU A 43 4.71 -12.45 16.99
N PHE A 44 3.40 -12.37 17.25
CA PHE A 44 2.81 -11.29 18.02
C PHE A 44 3.24 -11.32 19.49
N ARG A 45 3.47 -12.49 20.10
CA ARG A 45 4.06 -12.60 21.45
C ARG A 45 5.51 -12.13 21.48
N ALA A 46 6.30 -12.45 20.47
CA ALA A 46 7.67 -11.96 20.36
C ALA A 46 7.70 -10.43 20.20
N ILE A 47 6.76 -9.85 19.46
CA ILE A 47 6.57 -8.40 19.33
C ILE A 47 6.15 -7.79 20.68
N ASP A 48 5.19 -8.41 21.37
CA ASP A 48 4.69 -7.96 22.69
C ASP A 48 5.74 -8.07 23.80
N SER A 49 6.66 -9.03 23.69
CA SER A 49 7.73 -9.26 24.70
C SER A 49 8.98 -8.41 24.48
N HIS A 50 9.05 -7.66 23.38
CA HIS A 50 10.18 -6.75 23.13
C HIS A 50 10.20 -5.63 24.19
N PRO A 51 11.38 -5.25 24.76
CA PRO A 51 11.48 -4.27 25.84
C PRO A 51 10.88 -2.88 25.59
N GLY A 52 10.58 -2.56 24.33
CA GLY A 52 9.88 -1.32 23.91
C GLY A 52 8.38 -1.48 23.69
N SER A 53 7.82 -2.68 23.81
CA SER A 53 6.38 -2.88 23.62
C SER A 53 5.63 -2.54 24.92
N TYR A 54 4.95 -1.40 24.93
CA TYR A 54 3.96 -1.09 25.96
C TYR A 54 2.89 -2.19 26.00
N HIS A 55 2.29 -2.42 27.15
CA HIS A 55 1.13 -3.30 27.32
C HIS A 55 0.08 -2.99 26.23
N VAL A 56 0.02 -3.86 25.22
CA VAL A 56 -0.91 -3.69 24.10
C VAL A 56 -2.30 -4.03 24.58
N SER A 57 -3.17 -3.04 24.70
CA SER A 57 -4.59 -3.28 25.05
C SER A 57 -5.23 -4.23 24.04
N SER A 58 -6.26 -4.96 24.47
CA SER A 58 -6.99 -5.90 23.62
C SER A 58 -7.54 -5.24 22.34
N GLY A 59 -7.93 -3.98 22.41
CA GLY A 59 -8.38 -3.18 21.27
C GLY A 59 -7.27 -2.89 20.27
N ARG A 60 -6.08 -2.54 20.75
CA ARG A 60 -4.90 -2.32 19.89
C ARG A 60 -4.47 -3.60 19.18
N ARG A 61 -4.47 -4.74 19.90
CA ARG A 61 -4.14 -6.05 19.29
C ARG A 61 -5.12 -6.42 18.17
N LYS A 62 -6.42 -6.15 18.32
CA LYS A 62 -7.41 -6.38 17.26
C LYS A 62 -7.10 -5.56 16.01
N ILE A 63 -6.71 -4.31 16.16
CA ILE A 63 -6.38 -3.44 15.02
C ILE A 63 -5.07 -3.87 14.34
N LEU A 64 -4.01 -4.21 15.11
CA LEU A 64 -2.77 -4.72 14.54
C LEU A 64 -3.01 -6.00 13.71
N ASN A 65 -3.84 -6.90 14.22
CA ASN A 65 -4.25 -8.09 13.46
C ASN A 65 -5.09 -7.73 12.23
N ALA A 66 -6.04 -6.80 12.36
CA ALA A 66 -6.85 -6.34 11.25
C ALA A 66 -6.02 -5.69 10.15
N SER A 67 -5.01 -4.88 10.51
CA SER A 67 -4.10 -4.24 9.55
C SER A 67 -3.45 -5.27 8.63
N PHE A 68 -2.90 -6.34 9.18
CA PHE A 68 -2.31 -7.42 8.38
C PHE A 68 -3.35 -8.08 7.47
N TYR A 69 -4.50 -8.50 8.02
CA TYR A 69 -5.49 -9.22 7.22
C TYR A 69 -6.11 -8.37 6.12
N ILE A 70 -6.41 -7.10 6.40
CA ILE A 70 -7.02 -6.20 5.42
C ILE A 70 -6.05 -5.94 4.27
N THR A 71 -4.80 -5.57 4.58
CA THR A 71 -3.81 -5.28 3.53
C THR A 71 -3.45 -6.51 2.71
N PHE A 72 -3.28 -7.66 3.35
CA PHE A 72 -2.99 -8.92 2.66
C PHE A 72 -4.17 -9.39 1.80
N THR A 73 -5.40 -9.30 2.31
CA THR A 73 -6.60 -9.66 1.54
C THR A 73 -6.79 -8.75 0.35
N ALA A 74 -6.60 -7.43 0.52
CA ALA A 74 -6.67 -6.47 -0.58
C ALA A 74 -5.62 -6.79 -1.67
N TRP A 75 -4.38 -7.07 -1.28
CA TRP A 75 -3.33 -7.49 -2.20
C TRP A 75 -3.69 -8.78 -2.94
N PHE A 76 -4.17 -9.79 -2.21
CA PHE A 76 -4.55 -11.08 -2.78
C PHE A 76 -5.69 -10.94 -3.81
N ILE A 77 -6.73 -10.16 -3.48
CA ILE A 77 -7.83 -9.85 -4.40
C ILE A 77 -7.31 -9.11 -5.64
N GLY A 78 -6.41 -8.13 -5.45
CA GLY A 78 -5.80 -7.40 -6.56
C GLY A 78 -5.03 -8.31 -7.52
N ILE A 79 -4.23 -9.22 -7.00
CA ILE A 79 -3.50 -10.21 -7.83
C ILE A 79 -4.45 -11.17 -8.54
N LEU A 80 -5.48 -11.67 -7.85
CA LEU A 80 -6.50 -12.50 -8.49
C LEU A 80 -7.24 -11.76 -9.60
N TYR A 81 -7.53 -10.48 -9.39
CA TYR A 81 -8.16 -9.64 -10.41
C TYR A 81 -7.27 -9.50 -11.65
N ILE A 82 -5.99 -9.22 -11.50
CA ILE A 82 -5.05 -9.15 -12.62
C ILE A 82 -4.98 -10.49 -13.35
N ALA A 83 -4.89 -11.60 -12.61
CA ALA A 83 -4.68 -12.93 -13.17
C ALA A 83 -5.92 -13.49 -13.87
N PHE A 84 -7.11 -13.19 -13.38
CA PHE A 84 -8.35 -13.86 -13.80
C PHE A 84 -9.49 -12.92 -14.17
N GLY A 85 -9.38 -11.62 -13.86
CA GLY A 85 -10.47 -10.67 -14.07
C GLY A 85 -10.98 -10.66 -15.51
N GLY A 86 -10.10 -10.73 -16.49
CA GLY A 86 -10.45 -10.76 -17.91
C GLY A 86 -11.17 -12.05 -18.38
N TYR A 87 -11.08 -13.14 -17.61
CA TYR A 87 -11.82 -14.38 -17.90
C TYR A 87 -13.18 -14.42 -17.23
N VAL A 88 -13.34 -13.72 -16.10
CA VAL A 88 -14.53 -13.83 -15.24
C VAL A 88 -15.43 -12.62 -15.37
N LEU A 89 -14.86 -11.44 -15.61
CA LEU A 89 -15.58 -10.18 -15.63
C LEU A 89 -15.68 -9.61 -17.05
N PRO A 90 -16.81 -9.00 -17.41
CA PRO A 90 -16.96 -8.33 -18.69
C PRO A 90 -16.08 -7.09 -18.80
N THR A 91 -15.72 -6.69 -20.01
CA THR A 91 -14.91 -5.51 -20.31
C THR A 91 -15.55 -4.21 -19.80
N SER A 92 -16.87 -4.16 -19.71
CA SER A 92 -17.60 -3.03 -19.11
C SER A 92 -17.27 -2.79 -17.63
N ILE A 93 -16.73 -3.79 -16.93
CA ILE A 93 -16.25 -3.67 -15.53
C ILE A 93 -14.73 -3.48 -15.51
N THR A 94 -14.00 -4.30 -16.27
CA THR A 94 -12.52 -4.31 -16.22
C THR A 94 -11.91 -3.05 -16.80
N THR A 95 -12.49 -2.47 -17.85
CA THR A 95 -11.99 -1.26 -18.49
C THR A 95 -12.07 -0.03 -17.58
N PRO A 96 -13.22 0.30 -16.95
CA PRO A 96 -13.28 1.45 -16.04
C PRO A 96 -12.43 1.31 -14.78
N LEU A 97 -12.18 0.07 -14.31
CA LEU A 97 -11.31 -0.17 -13.16
C LEU A 97 -9.83 0.08 -13.47
N GLY A 98 -9.40 -0.18 -14.71
CA GLY A 98 -7.99 -0.22 -15.07
C GLY A 98 -7.49 1.01 -15.82
N ARG A 99 -8.33 1.97 -16.15
CA ARG A 99 -7.92 3.21 -16.83
C ARG A 99 -7.27 4.18 -15.86
N SER A 100 -6.35 5.00 -16.39
CA SER A 100 -6.03 6.31 -15.84
C SER A 100 -7.34 7.09 -15.69
N GLU A 101 -7.53 7.83 -14.60
CA GLU A 101 -8.80 8.44 -14.17
C GLU A 101 -9.93 7.43 -13.87
N GLY A 102 -9.57 6.16 -13.66
CA GLY A 102 -10.50 5.08 -13.39
C GLY A 102 -10.97 5.01 -11.93
N TYR A 103 -11.81 4.01 -11.64
CA TYR A 103 -12.36 3.84 -10.30
C TYR A 103 -11.29 3.54 -9.23
N LEU A 104 -10.15 2.91 -9.58
CA LEU A 104 -9.09 2.65 -8.60
C LEU A 104 -8.42 3.94 -8.15
N GLU A 105 -8.09 4.82 -9.08
CA GLU A 105 -7.50 6.14 -8.79
C GLU A 105 -8.44 6.99 -7.93
N GLN A 106 -9.75 7.03 -8.27
CA GLN A 106 -10.74 7.72 -7.45
C GLN A 106 -10.84 7.15 -6.03
N LEU A 107 -10.81 5.82 -5.88
CA LEU A 107 -10.80 5.17 -4.56
C LEU A 107 -9.52 5.48 -3.79
N THR A 108 -8.37 5.51 -4.47
CA THR A 108 -7.07 5.91 -3.91
C THR A 108 -7.14 7.33 -3.35
N ALA A 109 -7.64 8.27 -4.14
CA ALA A 109 -7.85 9.65 -3.72
C ALA A 109 -8.76 9.76 -2.48
N ILE A 110 -9.88 9.03 -2.47
CA ILE A 110 -10.80 9.00 -1.32
C ILE A 110 -10.10 8.44 -0.07
N ILE A 111 -9.33 7.37 -0.21
CA ILE A 111 -8.60 6.76 0.92
C ILE A 111 -7.54 7.75 1.45
N PHE A 112 -6.78 8.41 0.59
CA PHE A 112 -5.82 9.43 1.02
C PHE A 112 -6.51 10.62 1.69
N LEU A 113 -7.68 11.05 1.22
CA LEU A 113 -8.47 12.07 1.90
C LEU A 113 -8.87 11.63 3.32
N VAL A 114 -9.34 10.40 3.47
CA VAL A 114 -9.66 9.84 4.79
C VAL A 114 -8.42 9.77 5.66
N CYS A 115 -7.26 9.35 5.14
CA CYS A 115 -5.99 9.38 5.87
C CYS A 115 -5.64 10.80 6.34
N SER A 116 -5.72 11.79 5.45
CA SER A 116 -5.48 13.20 5.77
C SER A 116 -6.38 13.67 6.92
N ILE A 117 -7.68 13.44 6.83
CA ILE A 117 -8.64 13.81 7.88
C ILE A 117 -8.34 13.11 9.21
N VAL A 118 -8.03 11.83 9.19
CA VAL A 118 -7.72 11.05 10.41
C VAL A 118 -6.45 11.58 11.07
N PHE A 119 -5.38 11.81 10.30
CA PHE A 119 -4.13 12.34 10.83
C PHE A 119 -4.27 13.78 11.32
N ALA A 120 -5.01 14.64 10.62
CA ALA A 120 -5.32 16.00 11.07
C ALA A 120 -6.09 16.00 12.40
N ARG A 121 -7.11 15.13 12.52
CA ARG A 121 -7.87 14.97 13.76
C ARG A 121 -6.99 14.44 14.90
N LEU A 122 -6.11 13.48 14.63
CA LEU A 122 -5.16 12.98 15.62
C LEU A 122 -4.20 14.09 16.07
N ALA A 123 -3.63 14.85 15.14
CA ALA A 123 -2.75 15.97 15.46
C ALA A 123 -3.45 17.05 16.31
N TRP A 124 -4.73 17.32 16.01
CA TRP A 124 -5.55 18.27 16.76
C TRP A 124 -5.86 17.81 18.18
N CYS A 125 -6.25 16.55 18.32
CA CYS A 125 -6.67 15.99 19.62
C CYS A 125 -5.48 15.59 20.51
N TYR A 126 -4.33 15.24 19.93
CA TYR A 126 -3.18 14.75 20.66
C TYR A 126 -2.45 15.88 21.38
N ARG A 127 -2.46 15.85 22.74
CA ARG A 127 -1.83 16.86 23.60
C ARG A 127 -0.49 16.41 24.19
N GLY A 128 -0.01 15.20 23.85
CA GLY A 128 1.21 14.63 24.36
C GLY A 128 2.47 15.18 23.67
N HIS A 129 3.35 14.31 23.26
CA HIS A 129 4.67 14.62 22.72
C HIS A 129 4.61 15.52 21.46
N ARG A 130 5.19 16.72 21.53
CA ARG A 130 5.15 17.70 20.42
C ARG A 130 5.69 17.19 19.10
N PRO A 131 6.85 16.48 19.03
CA PRO A 131 7.31 15.88 17.78
C PRO A 131 6.34 14.91 17.15
N THR A 132 5.68 14.06 17.93
CA THR A 132 4.62 13.16 17.40
C THR A 132 3.49 13.96 16.75
N ARG A 133 3.06 15.06 17.39
CA ARG A 133 2.04 15.93 16.82
C ARG A 133 2.50 16.56 15.51
N ALA A 134 3.77 16.96 15.41
CA ALA A 134 4.34 17.51 14.18
C ALA A 134 4.34 16.47 13.05
N PHE A 135 4.69 15.20 13.31
CA PHE A 135 4.61 14.13 12.31
C PHE A 135 3.15 13.83 11.91
N LEU A 136 2.21 13.83 12.84
CA LEU A 136 0.80 13.65 12.50
C LEU A 136 0.28 14.78 11.59
N THR A 137 0.70 16.03 11.86
CA THR A 137 0.38 17.18 10.99
C THR A 137 1.04 17.03 9.63
N LEU A 138 2.31 16.63 9.58
CA LEU A 138 3.03 16.37 8.33
C LEU A 138 2.33 15.29 7.49
N PHE A 139 1.92 14.18 8.11
CA PHE A 139 1.19 13.14 7.40
C PHE A 139 -0.16 13.63 6.88
N ALA A 140 -0.90 14.40 7.67
CA ALA A 140 -2.14 15.01 7.19
C ALA A 140 -1.91 15.86 5.93
N PHE A 141 -0.84 16.67 5.93
CA PHE A 141 -0.48 17.49 4.77
C PHE A 141 -0.03 16.64 3.57
N VAL A 142 0.86 15.65 3.78
CA VAL A 142 1.34 14.77 2.72
C VAL A 142 0.19 14.02 2.05
N PHE A 143 -0.77 13.49 2.82
CA PHE A 143 -1.93 12.81 2.24
C PHE A 143 -2.89 13.79 1.54
N LEU A 144 -2.97 15.04 1.97
CA LEU A 144 -3.72 16.06 1.23
C LEU A 144 -3.05 16.37 -0.13
N VAL A 145 -1.71 16.42 -0.17
CA VAL A 145 -0.97 16.55 -1.43
C VAL A 145 -1.24 15.34 -2.33
N PHE A 146 -1.22 14.11 -1.80
CA PHE A 146 -1.53 12.92 -2.57
C PHE A 146 -2.96 12.97 -3.14
N VAL A 147 -3.95 13.47 -2.40
CA VAL A 147 -5.29 13.71 -2.95
C VAL A 147 -5.24 14.67 -4.15
N GLY A 148 -4.47 15.75 -4.04
CA GLY A 148 -4.26 16.69 -5.15
C GLY A 148 -3.68 16.01 -6.38
N GLU A 149 -2.62 15.22 -6.20
CA GLU A 149 -1.95 14.50 -7.29
C GLU A 149 -2.87 13.47 -7.95
N GLU A 150 -3.62 12.68 -7.18
CA GLU A 150 -4.57 11.68 -7.69
C GLU A 150 -5.79 12.32 -8.39
N THR A 151 -6.13 13.55 -8.07
CA THR A 151 -7.26 14.28 -8.69
C THR A 151 -6.81 15.30 -9.72
N SER A 152 -5.53 15.28 -10.12
CA SER A 152 -4.91 16.31 -10.97
C SER A 152 -5.27 17.71 -10.48
N TRP A 153 -5.19 17.90 -9.14
CA TRP A 153 -5.57 19.12 -8.42
C TRP A 153 -6.98 19.60 -8.70
N GLY A 154 -7.90 18.66 -8.97
CA GLY A 154 -9.31 18.90 -9.22
C GLY A 154 -9.65 19.09 -10.70
N GLN A 155 -8.70 18.93 -11.61
CA GLN A 155 -8.91 19.12 -13.04
C GLN A 155 -10.10 18.29 -13.54
N TRP A 156 -10.12 17.00 -13.25
CA TRP A 156 -11.20 16.11 -13.68
C TRP A 156 -12.52 16.30 -12.89
N VAL A 157 -12.46 16.89 -11.68
CA VAL A 157 -13.67 17.20 -10.88
C VAL A 157 -14.37 18.45 -11.43
N PHE A 158 -13.58 19.46 -11.76
CA PHE A 158 -14.09 20.77 -12.18
C PHE A 158 -14.03 21.00 -13.70
N GLY A 159 -13.40 20.10 -14.46
CA GLY A 159 -13.35 20.13 -15.91
C GLY A 159 -12.56 21.30 -16.49
N PHE A 160 -11.51 21.80 -15.81
CA PHE A 160 -10.66 22.85 -16.36
C PHE A 160 -9.51 22.27 -17.18
N GLU A 161 -9.05 23.04 -18.17
CA GLU A 161 -7.96 22.64 -19.06
C GLU A 161 -6.60 22.65 -18.35
N THR A 162 -5.65 21.89 -18.89
CA THR A 162 -4.28 21.88 -18.39
C THR A 162 -3.68 23.28 -18.47
N SER A 163 -2.99 23.71 -17.43
CA SER A 163 -2.36 25.03 -17.42
C SER A 163 -1.25 25.08 -18.47
N GLY A 164 -1.11 26.21 -19.17
CA GLY A 164 -0.11 26.38 -20.23
C GLY A 164 1.35 26.17 -19.78
N LEU A 165 1.63 26.18 -18.48
CA LEU A 165 2.94 25.81 -17.91
C LEU A 165 3.17 24.29 -17.91
N MET A 166 2.10 23.51 -17.87
CA MET A 166 2.12 22.05 -17.86
C MET A 166 1.92 21.46 -19.26
N GLU A 167 1.31 22.23 -20.16
CA GLU A 167 1.04 21.83 -21.53
C GLU A 167 2.35 21.52 -22.26
N GLY A 168 2.46 20.31 -22.80
CA GLY A 168 3.65 19.85 -23.53
C GLY A 168 4.84 19.42 -22.67
N ILE A 169 4.80 19.59 -21.35
CA ILE A 169 5.82 19.09 -20.40
C ILE A 169 5.30 17.82 -19.70
N ASN A 170 4.00 17.78 -19.40
CA ASN A 170 3.35 16.64 -18.77
C ASN A 170 2.95 15.59 -19.83
N VAL A 171 3.31 14.33 -19.59
CA VAL A 171 3.12 13.23 -20.55
C VAL A 171 1.63 12.89 -20.75
N GLN A 172 0.75 13.28 -19.84
CA GLN A 172 -0.68 12.94 -19.84
C GLN A 172 -1.60 14.16 -19.97
N ASP A 173 -1.05 15.36 -20.21
CA ASP A 173 -1.80 16.61 -20.26
C ASP A 173 -2.64 16.88 -18.99
N GLU A 174 -2.11 16.49 -17.84
CA GLU A 174 -2.75 16.66 -16.53
C GLU A 174 -1.98 17.66 -15.65
N ASN A 175 -2.69 18.31 -14.72
CA ASN A 175 -2.09 19.26 -13.78
C ASN A 175 -1.53 18.57 -12.53
N ASN A 176 -0.81 17.45 -12.67
CA ASN A 176 -0.17 16.77 -11.57
C ASN A 176 1.36 16.83 -11.67
N LEU A 177 2.04 16.81 -10.52
CA LEU A 177 3.49 16.95 -10.45
C LEU A 177 4.20 15.62 -10.73
N HIS A 178 3.57 14.49 -10.38
CA HIS A 178 4.22 13.20 -10.55
C HIS A 178 4.45 12.86 -12.03
N ASN A 179 3.56 13.28 -12.93
CA ASN A 179 3.72 13.10 -14.37
C ASN A 179 4.84 13.96 -14.99
N LEU A 180 5.25 15.07 -14.32
CA LEU A 180 6.42 15.84 -14.74
C LEU A 180 7.72 15.06 -14.56
N PHE A 181 7.81 14.26 -13.50
CA PHE A 181 8.99 13.45 -13.19
C PHE A 181 8.90 12.04 -13.78
N GLY A 182 7.75 11.67 -14.36
CA GLY A 182 7.51 10.39 -15.01
C GLY A 182 7.92 9.21 -14.13
N TYR A 183 8.67 8.27 -14.69
CA TYR A 183 9.14 7.07 -13.97
C TYR A 183 9.97 7.36 -12.72
N ALA A 184 10.62 8.52 -12.61
CA ALA A 184 11.40 8.87 -11.42
C ALA A 184 10.49 9.10 -10.21
N ALA A 185 9.34 9.74 -10.38
CA ALA A 185 8.36 9.93 -9.30
C ALA A 185 7.85 8.59 -8.77
N ASP A 186 7.52 7.67 -9.67
CA ASP A 186 7.09 6.32 -9.34
C ASP A 186 8.16 5.54 -8.52
N HIS A 187 9.41 5.60 -8.94
CA HIS A 187 10.51 4.96 -8.21
C HIS A 187 10.75 5.60 -6.82
N ILE A 188 10.62 6.92 -6.71
CA ILE A 188 10.76 7.63 -5.42
C ILE A 188 9.59 7.23 -4.50
N PHE A 189 8.37 7.15 -5.02
CA PHE A 189 7.21 6.70 -4.26
C PHE A 189 7.38 5.27 -3.74
N ILE A 190 7.80 4.33 -4.61
CA ILE A 190 8.08 2.95 -4.21
C ILE A 190 9.19 2.89 -3.16
N ALA A 191 10.33 3.55 -3.42
CA ALA A 191 11.44 3.55 -2.49
C ALA A 191 11.04 4.16 -1.14
N GLY A 192 10.36 5.29 -1.13
CA GLY A 192 9.86 5.94 0.09
C GLY A 192 8.91 5.06 0.88
N THR A 193 7.93 4.45 0.21
CA THR A 193 6.98 3.54 0.86
C THR A 193 7.65 2.27 1.38
N MET A 194 8.64 1.71 0.67
CA MET A 194 9.41 0.55 1.13
C MET A 194 10.31 0.89 2.31
N ILE A 195 11.02 2.03 2.27
CA ILE A 195 11.83 2.47 3.41
C ILE A 195 10.94 2.70 4.62
N TYR A 196 9.89 3.49 4.48
CA TYR A 196 9.01 3.84 5.58
C TYR A 196 8.20 2.63 6.08
N GLY A 197 7.59 1.88 5.16
CA GLY A 197 6.64 0.82 5.46
C GLY A 197 7.29 -0.52 5.84
N VAL A 198 8.54 -0.77 5.43
CA VAL A 198 9.20 -2.06 5.66
C VAL A 198 10.50 -1.91 6.45
N VAL A 199 11.42 -1.05 5.98
CA VAL A 199 12.75 -0.95 6.59
C VAL A 199 12.67 -0.38 8.01
N LEU A 200 11.93 0.71 8.23
CA LEU A 200 11.82 1.32 9.56
C LEU A 200 11.15 0.37 10.60
N PRO A 201 10.04 -0.33 10.31
CA PRO A 201 9.50 -1.34 11.21
C PRO A 201 10.48 -2.47 11.54
N LEU A 202 11.24 -2.97 10.56
CA LEU A 202 12.24 -4.00 10.79
C LEU A 202 13.40 -3.50 11.65
N LEU A 203 13.91 -2.29 11.39
CA LEU A 203 14.93 -1.67 12.23
C LEU A 203 14.45 -1.49 13.66
N ARG A 204 13.23 -1.01 13.84
CA ARG A 204 12.60 -0.85 15.15
C ARG A 204 12.49 -2.18 15.89
N PHE A 205 12.13 -3.24 15.18
CA PHE A 205 11.97 -4.57 15.76
C PHE A 205 13.32 -5.22 16.11
N CYS A 206 14.30 -5.13 15.22
CA CYS A 206 15.59 -5.82 15.39
C CYS A 206 16.52 -5.12 16.38
N TYR A 207 16.44 -3.80 16.52
CA TYR A 207 17.44 -3.03 17.25
C TYR A 207 16.79 -2.04 18.23
N PRO A 208 16.99 -2.20 19.55
CA PRO A 208 16.44 -1.31 20.58
C PRO A 208 16.87 0.16 20.44
N PHE A 209 18.00 0.42 19.77
CA PHE A 209 18.44 1.78 19.47
C PHE A 209 17.42 2.53 18.59
N TRP A 210 16.96 1.89 17.52
CA TRP A 210 16.00 2.50 16.59
C TRP A 210 14.62 2.68 17.21
N ASP A 211 14.16 1.72 18.03
CA ASP A 211 12.90 1.90 18.78
C ASP A 211 12.94 3.12 19.69
N ARG A 212 14.06 3.30 20.44
CA ARG A 212 14.26 4.50 21.27
C ARG A 212 14.34 5.77 20.45
N LEU A 213 15.08 5.76 19.33
CA LEU A 213 15.23 6.91 18.46
C LEU A 213 13.88 7.33 17.88
N PHE A 214 13.12 6.41 17.26
CA PHE A 214 11.83 6.73 16.67
C PHE A 214 10.82 7.20 17.70
N SER A 215 10.85 6.63 18.90
CA SER A 215 10.02 7.07 20.01
C SER A 215 10.42 8.48 20.49
N ALA A 216 11.71 8.77 20.59
CA ALA A 216 12.23 10.08 21.02
C ALA A 216 11.89 11.20 20.02
N ILE A 217 12.03 10.94 18.72
CA ILE A 217 11.63 11.89 17.67
C ILE A 217 10.13 11.89 17.40
N GLY A 218 9.38 10.95 17.99
CA GLY A 218 7.92 10.87 17.86
C GLY A 218 7.42 10.40 16.49
N LEU A 219 8.25 9.70 15.70
CA LEU A 219 7.90 9.20 14.39
C LEU A 219 6.92 8.03 14.52
N PRO A 220 5.70 8.11 13.96
CA PRO A 220 4.82 6.96 13.85
C PRO A 220 5.42 5.92 12.91
N VAL A 221 5.71 4.73 13.42
CA VAL A 221 6.26 3.63 12.63
C VAL A 221 5.21 2.52 12.54
N PRO A 222 4.96 1.96 11.34
CA PRO A 222 4.02 0.86 11.13
C PRO A 222 4.35 -0.36 11.99
N SER A 223 3.33 -1.16 12.30
CA SER A 223 3.54 -2.49 12.91
C SER A 223 4.20 -3.45 11.91
N LEU A 224 4.80 -4.54 12.41
CA LEU A 224 5.35 -5.58 11.53
C LEU A 224 4.27 -6.25 10.65
N GLY A 225 3.05 -6.41 11.19
CA GLY A 225 1.93 -6.91 10.40
C GLY A 225 1.61 -6.01 9.21
N LEU A 226 1.63 -4.70 9.45
CA LEU A 226 1.42 -3.71 8.39
C LEU A 226 2.62 -3.60 7.44
N ALA A 227 3.84 -3.82 7.92
CA ALA A 227 5.05 -3.88 7.08
C ALA A 227 4.95 -4.96 6.00
N LEU A 228 4.32 -6.10 6.30
CA LEU A 228 4.03 -7.13 5.28
C LEU A 228 3.03 -6.64 4.22
N GLY A 229 2.06 -5.82 4.59
CA GLY A 229 1.15 -5.18 3.65
C GLY A 229 1.87 -4.19 2.71
N PHE A 230 2.77 -3.37 3.24
CA PHE A 230 3.61 -2.48 2.43
C PHE A 230 4.54 -3.27 1.51
N LEU A 231 5.16 -4.35 2.01
CA LEU A 231 5.99 -5.23 1.20
C LEU A 231 5.20 -5.84 0.03
N ALA A 232 4.03 -6.39 0.32
CA ALA A 232 3.16 -6.97 -0.70
C ALA A 232 2.76 -5.93 -1.76
N SER A 233 2.45 -4.70 -1.35
CA SER A 233 2.15 -3.60 -2.27
C SER A 233 3.36 -3.24 -3.15
N GLY A 234 4.56 -3.17 -2.58
CA GLY A 234 5.79 -2.92 -3.33
C GLY A 234 6.14 -4.04 -4.32
N LEU A 235 5.83 -5.29 -3.99
CA LEU A 235 5.98 -6.43 -4.89
C LEU A 235 4.97 -6.41 -6.07
N THR A 236 3.96 -5.56 -6.03
CA THR A 236 3.01 -5.36 -7.14
C THR A 236 3.60 -4.47 -8.25
N HIS A 237 4.90 -4.20 -8.21
CA HIS A 237 5.59 -3.47 -9.27
C HIS A 237 5.45 -4.18 -10.62
N GLY A 238 5.37 -3.39 -11.70
CA GLY A 238 5.07 -3.86 -13.05
C GLY A 238 5.92 -5.02 -13.56
N TRP A 239 7.22 -5.03 -13.22
CA TRP A 239 8.12 -6.14 -13.58
C TRP A 239 7.76 -7.43 -12.85
N THR A 240 7.56 -7.36 -11.54
CA THR A 240 7.21 -8.54 -10.72
C THR A 240 5.90 -9.17 -11.18
N VAL A 241 4.86 -8.36 -11.39
CA VAL A 241 3.56 -8.86 -11.87
C VAL A 241 3.69 -9.43 -13.29
N GLY A 242 4.45 -8.79 -14.16
CA GLY A 242 4.68 -9.27 -15.54
C GLY A 242 5.39 -10.62 -15.61
N VAL A 243 6.28 -10.90 -14.66
CA VAL A 243 6.99 -12.19 -14.56
C VAL A 243 6.13 -13.26 -13.91
N LEU A 244 5.33 -12.89 -12.88
CA LEU A 244 4.60 -13.83 -12.03
C LEU A 244 3.24 -14.23 -12.60
N VAL A 245 2.56 -13.31 -13.28
CA VAL A 245 1.16 -13.48 -13.68
C VAL A 245 0.95 -12.96 -15.10
N GLU A 246 0.39 -13.79 -15.97
CA GLU A 246 -0.09 -13.29 -17.27
C GLU A 246 -1.30 -12.38 -17.03
N GLN A 247 -1.18 -11.15 -17.50
CA GLN A 247 -2.19 -10.14 -17.28
C GLN A 247 -3.39 -10.37 -18.20
N THR A 248 -4.56 -10.61 -17.63
CA THR A 248 -5.81 -10.83 -18.38
C THR A 248 -6.64 -9.56 -18.55
N VAL A 249 -6.33 -8.51 -17.80
CA VAL A 249 -7.01 -7.22 -17.87
C VAL A 249 -6.02 -6.11 -18.18
N VAL A 250 -6.49 -5.08 -18.89
CA VAL A 250 -5.75 -3.83 -19.05
C VAL A 250 -5.90 -3.07 -17.72
N LEU A 251 -4.96 -3.29 -16.83
CA LEU A 251 -4.88 -2.59 -15.56
C LEU A 251 -3.54 -1.88 -15.48
N SER A 252 -3.56 -0.61 -15.14
CA SER A 252 -2.35 0.08 -14.70
C SER A 252 -1.87 -0.57 -13.41
N LYS A 253 -0.66 -1.14 -13.47
CA LYS A 253 -0.04 -1.78 -12.30
C LYS A 253 0.36 -0.74 -11.26
N ALA A 254 0.59 0.49 -11.70
CA ALA A 254 0.83 1.64 -10.83
C ALA A 254 -0.41 1.93 -9.99
N GLU A 255 -1.58 2.07 -10.61
CA GLU A 255 -2.85 2.34 -9.94
C GLU A 255 -3.18 1.30 -8.86
N LEU A 256 -3.03 0.00 -9.20
CA LEU A 256 -3.25 -1.05 -8.20
C LEU A 256 -2.29 -0.94 -7.02
N ARG A 257 -1.02 -0.68 -7.29
CA ARG A 257 0.00 -0.52 -6.24
C ARG A 257 -0.32 0.67 -5.35
N GLU A 258 -0.65 1.82 -5.93
CA GLU A 258 -1.01 3.04 -5.21
C GLU A 258 -2.24 2.83 -4.35
N PHE A 259 -3.26 2.18 -4.88
CA PHE A 259 -4.44 1.78 -4.12
C PHE A 259 -4.10 0.87 -2.92
N LEU A 260 -3.24 -0.13 -3.11
CA LEU A 260 -2.81 -1.02 -2.02
C LEU A 260 -1.99 -0.29 -0.97
N VAL A 261 -1.13 0.63 -1.39
CA VAL A 261 -0.35 1.50 -0.48
C VAL A 261 -1.28 2.44 0.28
N ALA A 262 -2.29 3.00 -0.37
CA ALA A 262 -3.29 3.85 0.29
C ALA A 262 -4.05 3.09 1.39
N ILE A 263 -4.46 1.84 1.13
CA ILE A 263 -5.04 0.96 2.16
C ILE A 263 -4.07 0.74 3.33
N ALA A 264 -2.79 0.52 3.05
CA ALA A 264 -1.79 0.33 4.09
C ALA A 264 -1.62 1.61 4.94
N PHE A 265 -1.64 2.79 4.35
CA PHE A 265 -1.60 4.05 5.09
C PHE A 265 -2.89 4.33 5.88
N LEU A 266 -4.05 3.92 5.38
CA LEU A 266 -5.29 3.99 6.16
C LEU A 266 -5.21 3.12 7.42
N MET A 267 -4.67 1.90 7.28
CA MET A 267 -4.45 1.03 8.44
C MET A 267 -3.44 1.62 9.42
N LEU A 268 -2.36 2.27 8.93
CA LEU A 268 -1.43 3.01 9.78
C LEU A 268 -2.15 4.12 10.57
N ALA A 269 -3.02 4.89 9.93
CA ALA A 269 -3.78 5.93 10.61
C ALA A 269 -4.66 5.37 11.74
N LEU A 270 -5.25 4.18 11.53
CA LEU A 270 -6.03 3.47 12.55
C LEU A 270 -5.14 2.89 13.67
N GLU A 271 -3.95 2.37 13.35
CA GLU A 271 -2.95 1.96 14.35
C GLU A 271 -2.53 3.14 15.23
N CYS A 272 -2.22 4.30 14.62
CA CYS A 272 -1.89 5.52 15.35
C CYS A 272 -3.04 5.98 16.25
N ARG A 273 -4.29 5.96 15.73
CA ARG A 273 -5.48 6.35 16.52
C ARG A 273 -5.64 5.51 17.78
N THR A 274 -5.33 4.23 17.71
CA THR A 274 -5.47 3.35 18.87
C THR A 274 -4.26 3.40 19.80
N GLY A 275 -3.06 3.62 19.23
CA GLY A 275 -1.85 3.75 20.01
C GLY A 275 -1.78 5.04 20.85
N LEU A 276 -2.32 6.14 20.32
CA LEU A 276 -2.26 7.47 20.94
C LEU A 276 -3.43 7.77 21.91
N ARG A 277 -4.46 6.93 21.94
CA ARG A 277 -5.61 7.10 22.85
C ARG A 277 -5.42 6.52 24.26
N GLN A 278 -4.27 5.92 24.53
CA GLN A 278 -3.99 5.41 25.87
C GLN A 278 -3.42 6.53 26.72
N PRO A 279 -3.99 6.78 27.92
CA PRO A 279 -3.49 7.76 28.88
C PRO A 279 -2.09 7.38 29.38
#